data_d8fc884b4c84f5c70b0535ab9f363301
#
_entry.id   d8fc884b4c84f5c70b0535ab9f363301
#
_cell.length_a   1.000
_cell.length_b   1.000
_cell.length_c   1.000
_cell.angle_alpha   90.00
_cell.angle_beta   90.00
_cell.angle_gamma   90.00
#
_symmetry.space_group_name_H-M   'P 1'
#
loop_
_entity.id
_entity.type
_entity.pdbx_description
1 polymer ?
#
loop_
_entity_poly.entity_id
_entity_poly.type
_entity_poly.pdbx_seq_one_letter_code
_entity_poly.pdbx_strand_id
1 'polypeptide(L)'
;KGRGIRTLFKKNGYKTYLVDEFRTSCKCSKCEGGDCNKFMIRENPKPYKNNLGLIHGLIACKKCSNVWNRDCNGATNIYKIAESHINKNIRPSYLCRGNLSDVLDDTSKSKFTRSEMGKPC
;
A
#
# COMPACT_ATOMS: atom_id res chain seq x y z
N LYS A 1 10.39 10.39 8.64
CA LYS A 1 10.58 10.91 7.26
C LYS A 1 9.21 11.33 6.72
N GLY A 2 9.10 12.45 5.98
CA GLY A 2 7.85 12.96 5.40
C GLY A 2 7.17 14.13 6.13
N ARG A 3 7.58 14.46 7.37
CA ARG A 3 7.02 15.61 8.10
C ARG A 3 7.31 16.93 7.40
N GLY A 4 8.50 17.10 6.83
CA GLY A 4 8.93 18.34 6.14
C GLY A 4 8.07 18.67 4.92
N ILE A 5 7.82 17.69 4.04
CA ILE A 5 7.00 17.88 2.83
C ILE A 5 5.56 18.24 3.22
N ARG A 6 4.97 17.52 4.18
CA ARG A 6 3.62 17.83 4.65
C ARG A 6 3.51 19.23 5.24
N THR A 7 4.48 19.64 6.04
CA THR A 7 4.53 20.99 6.61
C THR A 7 4.68 22.04 5.52
N LEU A 8 5.49 21.78 4.50
CA LEU A 8 5.67 22.66 3.35
C LEU A 8 4.35 22.88 2.60
N PHE A 9 3.65 21.79 2.26
CA PHE A 9 2.35 21.90 1.59
C PHE A 9 1.31 22.67 2.43
N LYS A 10 1.22 22.39 3.73
CA LYS A 10 0.32 23.10 4.63
C LYS A 10 0.64 24.60 4.72
N LYS A 11 1.92 24.97 4.81
CA LYS A 11 2.36 26.37 4.83
C LYS A 11 2.00 27.13 3.54
N ASN A 12 1.95 26.43 2.41
CA ASN A 12 1.54 27.00 1.13
C ASN A 12 0.03 26.87 0.85
N GLY A 13 -0.79 26.63 1.87
CA GLY A 13 -2.26 26.63 1.75
C GLY A 13 -2.87 25.36 1.15
N TYR A 14 -2.08 24.30 0.88
CA TYR A 14 -2.60 23.06 0.34
C TYR A 14 -3.22 22.19 1.43
N LYS A 15 -4.42 21.68 1.17
CA LYS A 15 -5.04 20.64 2.01
C LYS A 15 -4.23 19.34 1.87
N THR A 16 -3.77 18.80 3.00
CA THR A 16 -2.92 17.60 3.02
C THR A 16 -3.63 16.49 3.78
N TYR A 17 -3.87 15.40 3.13
CA TYR A 17 -4.51 14.21 3.71
C TYR A 17 -3.47 13.10 3.90
N LEU A 18 -3.61 12.33 4.98
CA LEU A 18 -2.85 11.12 5.22
C LEU A 18 -3.68 9.93 4.78
N VAL A 19 -3.13 9.12 3.91
CA VAL A 19 -3.74 7.87 3.46
C VAL A 19 -3.07 6.72 4.20
N ASP A 20 -3.86 5.80 4.79
CA ASP A 20 -3.33 4.56 5.33
C ASP A 20 -2.98 3.61 4.17
N GLU A 21 -1.69 3.36 4.01
CA GLU A 21 -1.15 2.51 2.93
C GLU A 21 -1.19 1.01 3.27
N PHE A 22 -2.10 0.59 4.15
CA PHE A 22 -2.18 -0.81 4.57
C PHE A 22 -2.36 -1.74 3.36
N ARG A 23 -1.41 -2.66 3.18
CA ARG A 23 -1.36 -3.68 2.12
C ARG A 23 -1.42 -3.17 0.68
N THR A 24 -1.28 -1.90 0.41
CA THR A 24 -1.36 -1.34 -0.95
C THR A 24 -0.32 -1.93 -1.90
N SER A 25 0.88 -2.28 -1.43
CA SER A 25 1.94 -2.89 -2.24
C SER A 25 1.84 -4.41 -2.38
N CYS A 26 0.97 -5.08 -1.61
CA CYS A 26 0.87 -6.53 -1.54
C CYS A 26 -0.43 -7.08 -2.14
N LYS A 27 -1.46 -6.25 -2.23
CA LYS A 27 -2.74 -6.63 -2.82
C LYS A 27 -2.81 -6.20 -4.28
N CYS A 28 -3.33 -7.08 -5.12
CA CYS A 28 -3.49 -6.81 -6.56
C CYS A 28 -4.58 -5.76 -6.79
N SER A 29 -4.24 -4.68 -7.46
CA SER A 29 -5.17 -3.62 -7.82
C SER A 29 -6.14 -4.02 -8.94
N LYS A 30 -5.81 -5.03 -9.76
CA LYS A 30 -6.63 -5.49 -10.88
C LYS A 30 -7.78 -6.39 -10.43
N CYS A 31 -7.49 -7.43 -9.64
CA CYS A 31 -8.50 -8.38 -9.18
C CYS A 31 -9.02 -8.11 -7.76
N GLU A 32 -8.67 -6.94 -7.22
CA GLU A 32 -9.18 -6.40 -5.97
C GLU A 32 -9.10 -7.38 -4.79
N GLY A 33 -7.88 -7.61 -4.33
CA GLY A 33 -7.62 -8.38 -3.11
C GLY A 33 -6.76 -9.63 -3.27
N GLY A 34 -6.40 -10.04 -4.50
CA GLY A 34 -5.44 -11.13 -4.68
C GLY A 34 -4.08 -10.80 -4.09
N ASP A 35 -3.45 -11.76 -3.39
CA ASP A 35 -2.12 -11.58 -2.81
C ASP A 35 -1.05 -11.60 -3.90
N CYS A 36 -0.14 -10.63 -3.84
CA CYS A 36 0.97 -10.51 -4.76
C CYS A 36 2.28 -10.91 -4.07
N ASN A 37 3.04 -11.80 -4.72
CA ASN A 37 4.33 -12.26 -4.23
C ASN A 37 5.46 -11.89 -5.18
N LYS A 38 6.65 -11.73 -4.62
CA LYS A 38 7.90 -11.67 -5.39
C LYS A 38 8.20 -13.05 -5.95
N PHE A 39 8.60 -13.15 -7.21
CA PHE A 39 8.74 -14.43 -7.90
C PHE A 39 10.01 -14.56 -8.74
N MET A 40 10.72 -13.46 -9.02
CA MET A 40 11.92 -13.48 -9.83
C MET A 40 13.19 -13.33 -9.02
N ILE A 41 14.18 -14.13 -9.39
CA ILE A 41 15.52 -14.12 -8.85
C ILE A 41 16.48 -13.77 -9.98
N ARG A 42 17.46 -12.92 -9.72
CA ARG A 42 18.53 -12.58 -10.67
C ARG A 42 19.89 -12.65 -9.97
N GLU A 43 20.94 -12.70 -10.78
CA GLU A 43 22.30 -12.50 -10.27
C GLU A 43 22.43 -11.14 -9.59
N ASN A 44 23.12 -11.12 -8.48
CA ASN A 44 23.34 -9.89 -7.74
C ASN A 44 24.35 -9.03 -8.50
N PRO A 45 24.03 -7.78 -8.83
CA PRO A 45 24.97 -6.90 -9.55
C PRO A 45 26.21 -6.54 -8.68
N LYS A 46 26.19 -6.85 -7.39
CA LYS A 46 27.30 -6.58 -6.47
C LYS A 46 28.06 -7.89 -6.21
N PRO A 47 29.31 -8.04 -6.71
CA PRO A 47 30.05 -9.32 -6.67
C PRO A 47 30.39 -9.81 -5.26
N TYR A 48 30.34 -8.93 -4.24
CA TYR A 48 30.60 -9.26 -2.85
C TYR A 48 29.36 -9.71 -2.06
N LYS A 49 28.20 -9.77 -2.71
CA LYS A 49 26.97 -10.30 -2.12
C LYS A 49 26.65 -11.65 -2.76
N ASN A 50 25.83 -12.46 -2.06
CA ASN A 50 25.36 -13.75 -2.56
C ASN A 50 24.97 -13.68 -4.04
N ASN A 51 25.33 -14.70 -4.80
CA ASN A 51 25.19 -14.74 -6.26
C ASN A 51 23.76 -14.56 -6.78
N LEU A 52 22.74 -14.84 -5.96
CA LEU A 52 21.33 -14.70 -6.34
C LEU A 52 20.60 -13.72 -5.44
N GLY A 53 19.84 -12.83 -6.03
CA GLY A 53 19.03 -11.84 -5.33
C GLY A 53 17.62 -11.77 -5.85
N LEU A 54 16.64 -11.67 -4.94
CA LEU A 54 15.24 -11.52 -5.29
C LEU A 54 14.97 -10.12 -5.88
N ILE A 55 14.26 -10.05 -7.01
CA ILE A 55 13.87 -8.77 -7.60
C ILE A 55 12.70 -8.20 -6.80
N HIS A 56 12.98 -7.17 -5.99
CA HIS A 56 11.99 -6.55 -5.11
C HIS A 56 10.94 -5.70 -5.84
N GLY A 57 11.27 -5.21 -7.04
CA GLY A 57 10.38 -4.34 -7.83
C GLY A 57 9.31 -5.09 -8.64
N LEU A 58 9.38 -6.42 -8.74
CA LEU A 58 8.42 -7.23 -9.48
C LEU A 58 7.62 -8.14 -8.55
N ILE A 59 6.30 -8.17 -8.77
CA ILE A 59 5.36 -9.01 -8.03
C ILE A 59 4.37 -9.66 -8.99
N ALA A 60 3.93 -10.87 -8.68
CA ALA A 60 2.88 -11.57 -9.40
C ALA A 60 1.69 -11.87 -8.49
N CYS A 61 0.50 -11.65 -8.99
CA CYS A 61 -0.73 -11.94 -8.27
C CYS A 61 -1.04 -13.45 -8.33
N LYS A 62 -1.29 -14.08 -7.19
CA LYS A 62 -1.66 -15.49 -7.09
C LYS A 62 -3.05 -15.78 -7.66
N LYS A 63 -3.95 -14.80 -7.65
CA LYS A 63 -5.35 -14.98 -8.07
C LYS A 63 -5.56 -14.80 -9.59
N CYS A 64 -4.97 -13.76 -10.17
CA CYS A 64 -5.18 -13.42 -11.59
C CYS A 64 -3.91 -13.53 -12.44
N SER A 65 -2.81 -14.04 -11.87
CA SER A 65 -1.50 -14.23 -12.52
C SER A 65 -0.91 -12.98 -13.17
N ASN A 66 -1.49 -11.80 -12.91
CA ASN A 66 -0.98 -10.55 -13.45
C ASN A 66 0.34 -10.17 -12.79
N VAL A 67 1.31 -9.78 -13.61
CA VAL A 67 2.62 -9.31 -13.16
C VAL A 67 2.60 -7.78 -13.06
N TRP A 68 3.13 -7.26 -11.97
CA TRP A 68 3.15 -5.83 -11.67
C TRP A 68 4.56 -5.34 -11.36
N ASN A 69 4.84 -4.10 -11.76
CA ASN A 69 5.77 -3.30 -11.01
C ASN A 69 5.13 -3.00 -9.64
N ARG A 70 5.83 -3.32 -8.55
CA ARG A 70 5.33 -3.19 -7.17
C ARG A 70 4.86 -1.77 -6.84
N ASP A 71 5.62 -0.77 -7.30
CA ASP A 71 5.33 0.64 -6.99
C ASP A 71 4.12 1.12 -7.79
N CYS A 72 3.97 0.70 -9.05
CA CYS A 72 2.77 0.98 -9.85
C CYS A 72 1.52 0.35 -9.24
N ASN A 73 1.60 -0.91 -8.79
CA ASN A 73 0.48 -1.55 -8.10
C ASN A 73 0.11 -0.82 -6.80
N GLY A 74 1.12 -0.44 -6.01
CA GLY A 74 0.93 0.32 -4.79
C GLY A 74 0.29 1.68 -5.05
N ALA A 75 0.78 2.43 -6.04
CA ALA A 75 0.22 3.73 -6.43
C ALA A 75 -1.24 3.62 -6.88
N THR A 76 -1.58 2.59 -7.67
CA THR A 76 -2.96 2.35 -8.11
C THR A 76 -3.89 2.07 -6.92
N ASN A 77 -3.44 1.28 -5.94
CA ASN A 77 -4.22 1.03 -4.74
C ASN A 77 -4.39 2.29 -3.88
N ILE A 78 -3.35 3.11 -3.73
CA ILE A 78 -3.42 4.40 -3.02
C ILE A 78 -4.40 5.34 -3.74
N TYR A 79 -4.36 5.38 -5.08
CA TYR A 79 -5.31 6.16 -5.87
C TYR A 79 -6.75 5.72 -5.61
N LYS A 80 -7.06 4.43 -5.61
CA LYS A 80 -8.40 3.91 -5.31
C LYS A 80 -8.89 4.30 -3.92
N ILE A 81 -8.00 4.31 -2.92
CA ILE A 81 -8.34 4.78 -1.56
C ILE A 81 -8.66 6.28 -1.59
N ALA A 82 -7.82 7.09 -2.23
CA ALA A 82 -8.03 8.54 -2.32
C ALA A 82 -9.33 8.87 -3.07
N GLU A 83 -9.58 8.20 -4.19
CA GLU A 83 -10.81 8.34 -4.98
C GLU A 83 -12.06 8.00 -4.15
N SER A 84 -12.03 6.91 -3.37
CA SER A 84 -13.14 6.55 -2.49
C SER A 84 -13.42 7.63 -1.43
N HIS A 85 -12.38 8.24 -0.87
CA HIS A 85 -12.54 9.34 0.08
C HIS A 85 -13.11 10.61 -0.57
N ILE A 86 -12.64 10.97 -1.76
CA ILE A 86 -13.12 12.16 -2.49
C ILE A 86 -14.60 12.00 -2.85
N ASN A 87 -14.98 10.83 -3.33
CA ASN A 87 -16.35 10.52 -3.76
C ASN A 87 -17.26 10.14 -2.58
N LYS A 88 -16.80 10.25 -1.33
CA LYS A 88 -17.53 9.82 -0.12
C LYS A 88 -18.02 8.36 -0.18
N ASN A 89 -17.30 7.52 -0.89
CA ASN A 89 -17.55 6.09 -0.98
C ASN A 89 -16.83 5.34 0.14
N ILE A 90 -17.26 4.11 0.36
CA ILE A 90 -16.61 3.21 1.33
C ILE A 90 -15.24 2.81 0.79
N ARG A 91 -14.21 2.82 1.65
CA ARG A 91 -12.88 2.34 1.32
C ARG A 91 -12.93 0.89 0.81
N PRO A 92 -12.16 0.53 -0.24
CA PRO A 92 -12.09 -0.84 -0.72
C PRO A 92 -11.77 -1.84 0.40
N SER A 93 -12.62 -2.84 0.59
CA SER A 93 -12.54 -3.79 1.72
C SER A 93 -11.20 -4.54 1.80
N TYR A 94 -10.60 -4.89 0.65
CA TYR A 94 -9.31 -5.58 0.60
C TYR A 94 -8.11 -4.72 1.05
N LEU A 95 -8.31 -3.43 1.24
CA LEU A 95 -7.32 -2.48 1.75
C LEU A 95 -7.64 -1.99 3.16
N CYS A 96 -8.68 -2.52 3.81
CA CYS A 96 -9.04 -2.19 5.20
C CYS A 96 -8.23 -3.01 6.21
N ARG A 97 -8.07 -2.45 7.42
CA ARG A 97 -7.59 -3.17 8.61
C ARG A 97 -8.80 -3.70 9.35
N GLY A 98 -8.92 -5.01 9.53
CA GLY A 98 -10.01 -5.62 10.29
C GLY A 98 -11.25 -6.01 9.46
N ASN A 99 -12.28 -6.50 10.15
CA ASN A 99 -13.54 -6.93 9.53
C ASN A 99 -14.42 -5.73 9.18
N LEU A 100 -15.33 -5.91 8.24
CA LEU A 100 -16.25 -4.89 7.71
C LEU A 100 -17.07 -4.12 8.77
N SER A 101 -17.14 -4.61 10.02
CA SER A 101 -17.85 -3.97 11.14
C SER A 101 -17.23 -2.65 11.60
N ASP A 102 -15.92 -2.42 11.33
CA ASP A 102 -15.21 -1.25 11.85
C ASP A 102 -15.25 -0.05 10.90
N VAL A 103 -15.90 -0.16 9.74
CA VAL A 103 -15.86 0.84 8.66
C VAL A 103 -16.90 1.95 8.83
N LEU A 104 -17.85 1.81 9.75
CA LEU A 104 -18.97 2.75 9.91
C LEU A 104 -18.74 3.86 10.96
N ASP A 105 -17.62 3.83 11.73
CA ASP A 105 -17.42 4.73 12.88
C ASP A 105 -16.25 5.72 12.76
N ASP A 106 -15.71 5.97 11.59
CA ASP A 106 -14.53 6.84 11.46
C ASP A 106 -14.85 8.32 11.19
N THR A 107 -15.85 8.87 11.88
CA THR A 107 -16.06 10.32 11.98
C THR A 107 -15.49 10.95 13.26
N SER A 108 -14.89 10.19 14.18
CA SER A 108 -14.22 10.78 15.34
C SER A 108 -13.21 9.85 15.98
N LYS A 109 -11.99 10.35 16.10
CA LYS A 109 -10.84 9.93 16.92
C LYS A 109 -9.68 9.25 16.22
N SER A 110 -8.77 10.09 15.77
CA SER A 110 -7.35 9.76 15.65
C SER A 110 -6.75 9.47 17.04
N LYS A 111 -6.67 8.18 17.43
CA LYS A 111 -5.68 7.71 18.41
C LYS A 111 -5.03 6.46 17.86
N PHE A 112 -3.82 6.64 17.37
CA PHE A 112 -2.95 5.59 16.89
C PHE A 112 -2.24 4.96 18.08
N THR A 113 -2.62 3.76 18.49
CA THR A 113 -1.83 2.92 19.39
C THR A 113 -0.96 1.97 18.57
N ARG A 114 0.33 2.02 18.87
CA ARG A 114 1.42 1.31 18.20
C ARG A 114 1.57 -0.11 18.78
N SER A 115 0.65 -0.99 18.47
CA SER A 115 0.82 -2.41 18.79
C SER A 115 0.01 -3.25 17.82
N GLU A 116 0.69 -3.75 16.83
CA GLU A 116 0.50 -4.97 16.04
C GLU A 116 1.27 -4.83 14.73
N MET A 117 2.54 -5.12 14.79
CA MET A 117 3.35 -5.33 13.60
C MET A 117 2.95 -6.68 12.99
N GLY A 118 2.00 -6.67 12.07
CA GLY A 118 1.78 -7.76 11.15
C GLY A 118 3.03 -7.97 10.28
N LYS A 119 3.39 -9.22 10.01
CA LYS A 119 4.57 -9.62 9.23
C LYS A 119 4.72 -8.81 7.92
N PRO A 120 5.93 -8.40 7.56
CA PRO A 120 6.18 -7.69 6.30
C PRO A 120 5.87 -8.59 5.11
N CYS A 121 5.20 -8.01 4.14
CA CYS A 121 4.98 -8.65 2.84
C CYS A 121 6.28 -8.93 2.11
#